data_c02e1bc3f038a9c79044e97328e3fa84
#
_entry.id   c02e1bc3f038a9c79044e97328e3fa84
#
_cell.length_a   1.000
_cell.length_b   1.000
_cell.length_c   1.000
_cell.angle_alpha   90.00
_cell.angle_beta   90.00
_cell.angle_gamma   90.00
#
_symmetry.space_group_name_H-M   'P 1'
#
loop_
_entity.id
_entity.type
_entity.pdbx_description
1 polymer ?
#
loop_
_entity_poly.entity_id
_entity_poly.type
_entity_poly.pdbx_seq_one_letter_code
_entity_poly.pdbx_strand_id
1 'polypeptide(L)'
;MINLMLGDCLERMKEIPDGSVDLIITSPPYFNAREYSSYSTYDEYLRFMQSVINECYRVLKEGRFFCINTSSVIVARAKRSERSQRYNIPADMHSMAKSYWFVDEIIWAKPTGAGCGRNRRFLLDRHPIQWKATPHTERIGIYQKPTKKLNDHIIREYSRHKVETSLDGEIWSIPPKTDREHSAVFPLALPKNLMNLYSWPNDIVLDCFMGSGTTGVACKNLNRNFIGIEKDETYFKIAQDRIAAI
;
A
#
# COMPACT_ATOMS: atom_id res chain seq x y z
N MET A 1 10.99 -18.47 -0.43
CA MET A 1 9.68 -19.02 0.01
C MET A 1 8.57 -18.08 -0.46
N ILE A 2 7.48 -18.65 -1.02
CA ILE A 2 6.27 -17.92 -1.38
C ILE A 2 5.12 -18.57 -0.61
N ASN A 3 4.40 -17.80 0.17
CA ASN A 3 3.23 -18.26 0.93
C ASN A 3 2.03 -17.35 0.58
N LEU A 4 1.02 -17.92 -0.05
CA LEU A 4 -0.20 -17.21 -0.45
C LEU A 4 -1.37 -17.74 0.38
N MET A 5 -2.12 -16.83 1.00
CA MET A 5 -3.17 -17.15 1.95
C MET A 5 -4.49 -16.53 1.46
N LEU A 6 -5.46 -17.39 1.11
CA LEU A 6 -6.80 -16.96 0.73
C LEU A 6 -7.62 -16.67 2.01
N GLY A 7 -8.20 -15.50 2.11
CA GLY A 7 -9.11 -15.14 3.19
C GLY A 7 -8.98 -13.70 3.69
N ASP A 8 -9.71 -13.39 4.76
CA ASP A 8 -9.66 -12.07 5.39
C ASP A 8 -8.28 -11.80 6.01
N CYS A 9 -7.75 -10.59 5.81
CA CYS A 9 -6.40 -10.26 6.24
C CYS A 9 -6.23 -10.34 7.76
N LEU A 10 -7.22 -9.92 8.55
CA LEU A 10 -7.14 -9.97 10.02
C LEU A 10 -7.15 -11.42 10.53
N GLU A 11 -7.91 -12.31 9.88
CA GLU A 11 -7.91 -13.73 10.25
C GLU A 11 -6.59 -14.41 9.84
N ARG A 12 -6.12 -14.18 8.62
CA ARG A 12 -4.89 -14.80 8.12
C ARG A 12 -3.63 -14.28 8.81
N MET A 13 -3.59 -13.00 9.18
CA MET A 13 -2.44 -12.48 9.93
C MET A 13 -2.25 -13.15 11.29
N LYS A 14 -3.31 -13.70 11.92
CA LYS A 14 -3.18 -14.47 13.17
C LYS A 14 -2.29 -15.71 13.04
N GLU A 15 -2.16 -16.24 11.83
CA GLU A 15 -1.29 -17.40 11.53
C GLU A 15 0.19 -17.01 11.36
N ILE A 16 0.48 -15.71 11.27
CA ILE A 16 1.84 -15.18 11.13
C ILE A 16 2.41 -14.88 12.50
N PRO A 17 3.58 -15.45 12.88
CA PRO A 17 4.19 -15.23 14.18
C PRO A 17 4.56 -13.75 14.42
N ASP A 18 4.53 -13.34 15.68
CA ASP A 18 4.98 -12.00 16.10
C ASP A 18 6.42 -11.76 15.68
N GLY A 19 6.69 -10.55 15.18
CA GLY A 19 8.05 -10.15 14.84
C GLY A 19 8.75 -11.07 13.82
N SER A 20 8.03 -11.64 12.87
CA SER A 20 8.58 -12.56 11.85
C SER A 20 8.79 -11.93 10.48
N VAL A 21 8.14 -10.79 10.20
CA VAL A 21 8.15 -10.10 8.90
C VAL A 21 9.22 -9.01 8.88
N ASP A 22 9.96 -8.91 7.78
CA ASP A 22 11.04 -7.92 7.63
C ASP A 22 10.57 -6.63 6.96
N LEU A 23 9.60 -6.69 6.06
CA LEU A 23 9.04 -5.52 5.38
C LEU A 23 7.57 -5.74 5.11
N ILE A 24 6.76 -4.72 5.31
CA ILE A 24 5.36 -4.71 4.87
C ILE A 24 5.20 -3.67 3.79
N ILE A 25 4.68 -4.08 2.62
CA ILE A 25 4.30 -3.19 1.52
C ILE A 25 2.86 -3.51 1.17
N THR A 26 1.96 -2.55 1.34
CA THR A 26 0.56 -2.80 1.07
C THR A 26 -0.19 -1.57 0.58
N SER A 27 -1.28 -1.79 -0.14
CA SER A 27 -2.24 -0.75 -0.55
C SER A 27 -3.64 -1.24 -0.19
N PRO A 28 -4.21 -0.76 0.90
CA PRO A 28 -5.51 -1.23 1.37
C PRO A 28 -6.64 -0.83 0.42
N PRO A 29 -7.80 -1.48 0.49
CA PRO A 29 -9.00 -1.00 -0.19
C PRO A 29 -9.35 0.41 0.31
N TYR A 30 -9.60 1.34 -0.62
CA TYR A 30 -9.98 2.71 -0.26
C TYR A 30 -11.48 2.79 0.02
N PHE A 31 -11.86 3.62 1.00
CA PHE A 31 -13.23 3.78 1.44
C PHE A 31 -14.21 3.97 0.28
N ASN A 32 -15.10 3.02 0.08
CA ASN A 32 -16.15 3.00 -0.96
C ASN A 32 -15.70 3.45 -2.36
N ALA A 33 -14.42 3.23 -2.68
CA ALA A 33 -13.87 3.56 -4.00
C ALA A 33 -14.15 2.50 -5.05
N ARG A 34 -14.45 1.27 -4.63
CA ARG A 34 -14.71 0.11 -5.48
C ARG A 34 -15.82 -0.78 -4.86
N GLU A 35 -16.39 -1.67 -5.67
CA GLU A 35 -17.46 -2.57 -5.26
C GLU A 35 -17.06 -3.53 -4.13
N TYR A 36 -15.79 -3.91 -4.07
CA TYR A 36 -15.23 -4.79 -3.03
C TYR A 36 -14.91 -4.09 -1.71
N SER A 37 -15.08 -2.77 -1.62
CA SER A 37 -14.79 -1.97 -0.42
C SER A 37 -16.04 -1.19 0.01
N SER A 38 -17.10 -1.90 0.41
CA SER A 38 -18.33 -1.29 0.92
C SER A 38 -18.32 -1.27 2.44
N TYR A 39 -18.26 -0.07 3.00
CA TYR A 39 -18.40 0.19 4.43
C TYR A 39 -19.62 1.09 4.65
N SER A 40 -20.38 0.84 5.71
CA SER A 40 -21.58 1.62 6.03
C SER A 40 -21.24 3.06 6.42
N THR A 41 -20.12 3.24 7.12
CA THR A 41 -19.61 4.55 7.56
C THR A 41 -18.10 4.65 7.38
N TYR A 42 -17.59 5.89 7.34
CA TYR A 42 -16.14 6.12 7.31
C TYR A 42 -15.47 5.67 8.62
N ASP A 43 -16.14 5.81 9.75
CA ASP A 43 -15.63 5.37 11.06
C ASP A 43 -15.50 3.84 11.13
N GLU A 44 -16.38 3.09 10.47
CA GLU A 44 -16.25 1.64 10.34
C GLU A 44 -14.98 1.27 9.56
N TYR A 45 -14.75 1.94 8.44
CA TYR A 45 -13.52 1.78 7.65
C TYR A 45 -12.27 2.10 8.49
N LEU A 46 -12.28 3.20 9.25
CA LEU A 46 -11.14 3.58 10.09
C LEU A 46 -10.88 2.56 11.21
N ARG A 47 -11.92 2.02 11.84
CA ARG A 47 -11.75 0.95 12.84
C ARG A 47 -11.15 -0.31 12.25
N PHE A 48 -11.59 -0.72 11.06
CA PHE A 48 -10.99 -1.84 10.35
C PHE A 48 -9.51 -1.56 10.06
N MET A 49 -9.18 -0.41 9.51
CA MET A 49 -7.80 -0.05 9.19
C MET A 49 -6.91 0.06 10.44
N GLN A 50 -7.44 0.53 11.57
CA GLN A 50 -6.70 0.54 12.83
C GLN A 50 -6.35 -0.88 13.27
N SER A 51 -7.27 -1.84 13.13
CA SER A 51 -6.99 -3.25 13.43
C SER A 51 -5.92 -3.84 12.51
N VAL A 52 -5.97 -3.53 11.22
CA VAL A 52 -4.93 -3.94 10.26
C VAL A 52 -3.56 -3.37 10.63
N ILE A 53 -3.48 -2.08 10.95
CA ILE A 53 -2.22 -1.41 11.33
C ILE A 53 -1.65 -2.03 12.61
N ASN A 54 -2.49 -2.39 13.57
CA ASN A 54 -2.08 -3.05 14.81
C ASN A 54 -1.52 -4.46 14.53
N GLU A 55 -2.17 -5.25 13.67
CA GLU A 55 -1.66 -6.55 13.27
C GLU A 55 -0.35 -6.45 12.45
N CYS A 56 -0.25 -5.47 11.56
CA CYS A 56 1.00 -5.16 10.88
C CYS A 56 2.12 -4.86 11.89
N TYR A 57 1.82 -4.09 12.95
CA TYR A 57 2.79 -3.81 14.00
C TYR A 57 3.20 -5.08 14.75
N ARG A 58 2.26 -5.98 15.06
CA ARG A 58 2.54 -7.23 15.76
C ARG A 58 3.51 -8.12 14.96
N VAL A 59 3.22 -8.35 13.69
CA VAL A 59 4.00 -9.28 12.85
C VAL A 59 5.33 -8.71 12.37
N LEU A 60 5.48 -7.38 12.33
CA LEU A 60 6.70 -6.72 11.89
C LEU A 60 7.82 -6.86 12.94
N LYS A 61 9.04 -7.16 12.53
CA LYS A 61 10.24 -7.16 13.38
C LYS A 61 10.57 -5.75 13.87
N GLU A 62 11.17 -5.63 15.05
CA GLU A 62 11.71 -4.36 15.55
C GLU A 62 12.75 -3.78 14.59
N GLY A 63 12.73 -2.45 14.42
CA GLY A 63 13.62 -1.73 13.51
C GLY A 63 13.30 -1.88 12.03
N ARG A 64 12.25 -2.61 11.67
CA ARG A 64 11.85 -2.87 10.28
C ARG A 64 10.69 -1.96 9.84
N PHE A 65 10.35 -1.99 8.55
CA PHE A 65 9.55 -0.94 7.91
C PHE A 65 8.17 -1.42 7.47
N PHE A 66 7.21 -0.54 7.63
CA PHE A 66 5.85 -0.64 7.12
C PHE A 66 5.61 0.48 6.10
N CYS A 67 5.37 0.11 4.85
CA CYS A 67 5.09 1.00 3.74
C CYS A 67 3.63 0.85 3.33
N ILE A 68 2.84 1.90 3.48
CA ILE A 68 1.42 1.88 3.12
C ILE A 68 1.12 2.91 2.05
N ASN A 69 0.66 2.44 0.87
CA ASN A 69 0.24 3.30 -0.23
C ASN A 69 -1.24 3.64 -0.11
N THR A 70 -1.58 4.92 -0.09
CA THR A 70 -2.96 5.40 0.02
C THR A 70 -3.21 6.66 -0.81
N SER A 71 -4.47 6.95 -1.08
CA SER A 71 -4.91 8.16 -1.76
C SER A 71 -6.17 8.74 -1.12
N SER A 72 -6.34 10.04 -1.23
CA SER A 72 -7.62 10.67 -0.89
C SER A 72 -8.71 10.21 -1.85
N VAL A 73 -9.88 9.89 -1.32
CA VAL A 73 -11.04 9.49 -2.12
C VAL A 73 -12.11 10.57 -2.11
N ILE A 74 -12.87 10.66 -3.21
CA ILE A 74 -14.04 11.51 -3.30
C ILE A 74 -15.26 10.61 -3.40
N VAL A 75 -16.11 10.64 -2.39
CA VAL A 75 -17.42 10.00 -2.42
C VAL A 75 -18.40 10.96 -3.03
N ALA A 76 -19.02 10.54 -4.13
CA ALA A 76 -20.03 11.35 -4.83
C ALA A 76 -21.27 11.53 -3.95
N ARG A 77 -21.92 12.67 -4.07
CA ARG A 77 -23.22 12.88 -3.43
C ARG A 77 -24.26 11.90 -3.98
N ALA A 78 -25.09 11.36 -3.12
CA ALA A 78 -26.22 10.53 -3.51
C ALA A 78 -27.38 11.36 -4.07
N LYS A 79 -27.62 12.56 -3.49
CA LYS A 79 -28.72 13.46 -3.89
C LYS A 79 -28.18 14.81 -4.36
N ARG A 80 -28.96 15.52 -5.20
CA ARG A 80 -28.58 16.83 -5.75
C ARG A 80 -28.41 17.91 -4.66
N SER A 81 -29.10 17.78 -3.53
CA SER A 81 -29.01 18.67 -2.36
C SER A 81 -27.77 18.39 -1.48
N GLU A 82 -27.07 17.28 -1.66
CA GLU A 82 -25.92 16.89 -0.87
C GLU A 82 -24.63 17.40 -1.50
N ARG A 83 -23.54 17.37 -0.73
CA ARG A 83 -22.18 17.66 -1.22
C ARG A 83 -21.39 16.37 -1.38
N SER A 84 -20.62 16.27 -2.46
CA SER A 84 -19.57 15.24 -2.51
C SER A 84 -18.53 15.52 -1.42
N GLN A 85 -18.06 14.49 -0.75
CA GLN A 85 -17.11 14.60 0.34
C GLN A 85 -15.75 14.00 -0.07
N ARG A 86 -14.67 14.66 0.33
CA ARG A 86 -13.33 14.12 0.19
C ARG A 86 -12.86 13.62 1.56
N TYR A 87 -12.40 12.38 1.61
CA TYR A 87 -11.75 11.78 2.76
C TYR A 87 -10.24 11.76 2.55
N ASN A 88 -9.49 12.25 3.52
CA ASN A 88 -8.04 12.31 3.46
C ASN A 88 -7.42 11.06 4.12
N ILE A 89 -7.63 9.90 3.46
CA ILE A 89 -7.15 8.62 3.95
C ILE A 89 -5.66 8.64 4.36
N PRO A 90 -4.73 9.24 3.59
CA PRO A 90 -3.32 9.31 4.00
C PRO A 90 -3.11 9.94 5.38
N ALA A 91 -3.81 11.04 5.69
CA ALA A 91 -3.69 11.70 6.99
C ALA A 91 -4.27 10.84 8.13
N ASP A 92 -5.38 10.14 7.86
CA ASP A 92 -5.99 9.25 8.85
C ASP A 92 -5.09 8.03 9.12
N MET A 93 -4.47 7.43 8.08
CA MET A 93 -3.48 6.35 8.26
C MET A 93 -2.29 6.83 9.09
N HIS A 94 -1.76 8.03 8.82
CA HIS A 94 -0.70 8.62 9.63
C HIS A 94 -1.13 8.78 11.10
N SER A 95 -2.35 9.27 11.33
CA SER A 95 -2.89 9.43 12.68
C SER A 95 -3.07 8.10 13.43
N MET A 96 -3.30 7.00 12.74
CA MET A 96 -3.44 5.66 13.30
C MET A 96 -2.10 4.96 13.56
N ALA A 97 -1.06 5.32 12.83
CA ALA A 97 0.27 4.70 12.93
C ALA A 97 1.13 5.22 14.10
N LYS A 98 0.52 5.67 15.21
CA LYS A 98 1.21 6.30 16.36
C LYS A 98 2.23 5.42 17.08
N SER A 99 2.09 4.10 16.99
CA SER A 99 3.03 3.14 17.59
C SER A 99 4.33 3.02 16.81
N TYR A 100 4.37 3.54 15.61
CA TYR A 100 5.55 3.54 14.74
C TYR A 100 6.28 4.88 14.83
N TRP A 101 7.56 4.87 14.46
CA TRP A 101 8.25 6.10 14.09
C TRP A 101 7.92 6.45 12.63
N PHE A 102 7.48 7.67 12.39
CA PHE A 102 7.35 8.19 11.03
C PHE A 102 8.77 8.46 10.49
N VAL A 103 9.06 7.89 9.34
CA VAL A 103 10.38 8.00 8.69
C VAL A 103 10.32 8.96 7.53
N ASP A 104 9.35 8.74 6.61
CA ASP A 104 9.24 9.53 5.40
C ASP A 104 7.86 9.39 4.75
N GLU A 105 7.56 10.25 3.77
CA GLU A 105 6.40 10.16 2.89
C GLU A 105 6.84 10.29 1.44
N ILE A 106 6.62 9.26 0.65
CA ILE A 106 6.90 9.28 -0.78
C ILE A 106 5.61 9.62 -1.54
N ILE A 107 5.71 10.58 -2.45
CA ILE A 107 4.61 11.00 -3.32
C ILE A 107 4.73 10.28 -4.66
N TRP A 108 3.89 9.29 -4.89
CA TRP A 108 3.78 8.69 -6.22
C TRP A 108 2.98 9.63 -7.13
N ALA A 109 3.68 10.35 -8.01
CA ALA A 109 3.09 11.22 -9.01
C ALA A 109 2.77 10.42 -10.28
N LYS A 110 1.51 10.47 -10.70
CA LYS A 110 1.04 9.87 -11.95
C LYS A 110 1.16 10.91 -13.06
N PRO A 111 1.83 10.60 -14.20
CA PRO A 111 1.91 11.53 -15.33
C PRO A 111 0.54 12.05 -15.76
N THR A 112 0.48 13.31 -16.17
CA THR A 112 -0.75 13.97 -16.62
C THR A 112 -1.42 13.17 -17.74
N GLY A 113 -2.72 12.90 -17.58
CA GLY A 113 -3.50 12.10 -18.52
C GLY A 113 -3.70 10.64 -18.11
N ALA A 114 -2.89 10.12 -17.19
CA ALA A 114 -3.02 8.77 -16.70
C ALA A 114 -3.99 8.70 -15.50
N GLY A 115 -5.17 8.20 -15.72
CA GLY A 115 -5.87 7.42 -14.74
C GLY A 115 -6.60 8.08 -13.59
N CYS A 116 -7.31 9.19 -13.80
CA CYS A 116 -8.40 9.56 -12.87
C CYS A 116 -9.76 9.48 -13.56
N GLY A 117 -10.04 8.31 -14.15
CA GLY A 117 -11.08 8.11 -15.15
C GLY A 117 -12.50 8.56 -14.79
N ARG A 118 -12.98 8.39 -13.57
CA ARG A 118 -14.36 8.74 -13.21
C ARG A 118 -14.55 10.22 -12.78
N ASN A 119 -13.53 10.84 -12.24
CA ASN A 119 -13.69 12.15 -11.58
C ASN A 119 -13.39 13.36 -12.49
N ARG A 120 -12.72 13.15 -13.63
CA ARG A 120 -12.29 14.25 -14.51
C ARG A 120 -13.48 15.05 -15.07
N ARG A 121 -14.52 14.37 -15.55
CA ARG A 121 -15.71 15.01 -16.13
C ARG A 121 -16.57 15.71 -15.06
N PHE A 122 -16.51 15.22 -13.84
CA PHE A 122 -17.31 15.71 -12.71
C PHE A 122 -16.79 17.01 -12.10
N LEU A 123 -15.54 17.37 -12.37
CA LEU A 123 -14.83 18.47 -11.70
C LEU A 123 -14.61 19.70 -12.60
N LEU A 124 -14.68 19.54 -13.92
CA LEU A 124 -14.35 20.60 -14.85
C LEU A 124 -15.49 21.65 -15.02
N ASP A 125 -16.74 21.29 -14.78
CA ASP A 125 -17.92 22.14 -15.03
C ASP A 125 -18.52 22.72 -13.75
N ARG A 126 -17.74 22.88 -12.67
CA ARG A 126 -18.30 23.29 -11.39
C ARG A 126 -17.98 24.73 -11.03
N HIS A 127 -18.99 25.36 -10.40
CA HIS A 127 -18.86 26.64 -9.74
C HIS A 127 -17.60 26.70 -8.84
N PRO A 128 -16.84 27.80 -8.81
CA PRO A 128 -15.57 27.93 -8.08
C PRO A 128 -15.59 27.42 -6.64
N ILE A 129 -16.67 27.69 -5.89
CA ILE A 129 -16.80 27.25 -4.48
C ILE A 129 -17.03 25.74 -4.31
N GLN A 130 -17.26 24.99 -5.38
CA GLN A 130 -17.44 23.54 -5.39
C GLN A 130 -16.30 22.80 -6.07
N TRP A 131 -15.30 23.53 -6.55
CA TRP A 131 -14.15 22.94 -7.23
C TRP A 131 -13.35 22.03 -6.29
N LYS A 132 -12.94 20.87 -6.79
CA LYS A 132 -12.06 19.93 -6.12
C LYS A 132 -11.00 19.48 -7.11
N ALA A 133 -9.73 19.58 -6.71
CA ALA A 133 -8.63 19.08 -7.53
C ALA A 133 -8.76 17.58 -7.82
N THR A 134 -8.48 17.19 -9.05
CA THR A 134 -8.36 15.76 -9.40
C THR A 134 -7.09 15.20 -8.78
N PRO A 135 -7.15 14.12 -7.99
CA PRO A 135 -5.95 13.53 -7.41
C PRO A 135 -5.11 12.86 -8.50
N HIS A 136 -3.91 13.37 -8.73
CA HIS A 136 -2.90 12.77 -9.61
C HIS A 136 -1.77 12.11 -8.83
N THR A 137 -1.86 12.09 -7.52
CA THR A 137 -0.84 11.51 -6.65
C THR A 137 -1.47 10.49 -5.69
N GLU A 138 -0.64 9.53 -5.31
CA GLU A 138 -0.86 8.71 -4.12
C GLU A 138 0.28 8.96 -3.15
N ARG A 139 0.08 8.62 -1.88
CA ARG A 139 1.07 8.83 -0.83
C ARG A 139 1.44 7.50 -0.23
N ILE A 140 2.74 7.27 -0.12
CA ILE A 140 3.32 6.09 0.50
C ILE A 140 3.93 6.54 1.81
N GLY A 141 3.23 6.28 2.91
CA GLY A 141 3.76 6.51 4.25
C GLY A 141 4.78 5.44 4.60
N ILE A 142 5.95 5.87 5.07
CA ILE A 142 7.04 5.00 5.51
C ILE A 142 7.16 5.10 7.02
N TYR A 143 6.95 3.98 7.69
CA TYR A 143 6.95 3.87 9.14
C TYR A 143 7.93 2.80 9.59
N GLN A 144 8.60 3.02 10.71
CA GLN A 144 9.52 2.05 11.30
C GLN A 144 9.00 1.58 12.65
N LYS A 145 8.97 0.27 12.88
CA LYS A 145 8.69 -0.26 14.22
C LYS A 145 9.84 0.12 15.15
N PRO A 146 9.57 0.80 16.28
CA PRO A 146 10.60 1.19 17.22
C PRO A 146 11.48 0.02 17.64
N THR A 147 12.76 0.29 17.85
CA THR A 147 13.71 -0.66 18.41
C THR A 147 14.52 -0.01 19.51
N LYS A 148 14.77 -0.72 20.60
CA LYS A 148 15.59 -0.23 21.72
C LYS A 148 17.08 -0.23 21.42
N LYS A 149 17.51 -1.00 20.41
CA LYS A 149 18.90 -1.09 19.95
C LYS A 149 18.90 -1.15 18.43
N LEU A 150 19.35 -0.09 17.79
CA LEU A 150 19.93 -0.22 16.47
C LEU A 150 21.15 -1.12 16.64
N ASN A 151 20.99 -2.40 16.29
CA ASN A 151 22.07 -3.36 16.44
C ASN A 151 23.21 -2.90 15.55
N ASP A 152 24.41 -2.69 16.10
CA ASP A 152 25.61 -2.32 15.33
C ASP A 152 25.85 -3.26 14.15
N HIS A 153 25.40 -4.50 14.28
CA HIS A 153 25.44 -5.49 13.19
C HIS A 153 24.52 -5.11 12.03
N ILE A 154 23.29 -4.65 12.31
CA ILE A 154 22.34 -4.19 11.29
C ILE A 154 22.91 -2.94 10.61
N ILE A 155 23.42 -1.97 11.36
CA ILE A 155 24.03 -0.75 10.80
C ILE A 155 25.24 -1.08 9.94
N ARG A 156 26.10 -2.02 10.34
CA ARG A 156 27.27 -2.43 9.58
C ARG A 156 26.91 -3.21 8.31
N GLU A 157 25.85 -3.98 8.35
CA GLU A 157 25.34 -4.70 7.19
C GLU A 157 24.66 -3.73 6.21
N TYR A 158 23.89 -2.75 6.71
CA TYR A 158 23.30 -1.66 5.94
C TYR A 158 24.34 -0.83 5.20
N SER A 159 25.45 -0.50 5.84
CA SER A 159 26.50 0.34 5.23
C SER A 159 27.30 -0.37 4.12
N ARG A 160 27.18 -1.68 3.97
CA ARG A 160 27.86 -2.47 2.94
C ARG A 160 27.08 -2.59 1.64
N HIS A 161 25.79 -2.35 1.65
CA HIS A 161 24.94 -2.45 0.46
C HIS A 161 24.65 -1.06 -0.09
N LYS A 162 25.15 -0.79 -1.30
CA LYS A 162 24.72 0.40 -2.04
C LYS A 162 23.29 0.16 -2.52
N VAL A 163 22.42 1.10 -2.21
CA VAL A 163 21.07 1.11 -2.74
C VAL A 163 21.16 1.54 -4.21
N GLU A 164 20.90 0.61 -5.11
CA GLU A 164 20.74 0.94 -6.52
C GLU A 164 19.32 1.47 -6.76
N THR A 165 19.13 2.76 -6.63
CA THR A 165 17.90 3.44 -7.01
C THR A 165 18.23 4.64 -7.87
N SER A 166 17.44 4.85 -8.92
CA SER A 166 17.45 6.09 -9.70
C SER A 166 16.56 7.17 -9.07
N LEU A 167 15.95 6.88 -7.93
CA LEU A 167 14.99 7.73 -7.24
C LEU A 167 15.64 8.27 -5.97
N ASP A 168 16.08 9.51 -6.02
CA ASP A 168 16.79 10.23 -4.96
C ASP A 168 15.92 11.25 -4.21
N GLY A 169 14.64 11.36 -4.54
CA GLY A 169 13.72 12.30 -3.93
C GLY A 169 12.40 11.67 -3.50
N GLU A 170 11.62 12.46 -2.78
CA GLU A 170 10.29 12.08 -2.28
C GLU A 170 9.22 11.95 -3.38
N ILE A 171 9.47 12.50 -4.59
CA ILE A 171 8.50 12.48 -5.68
C ILE A 171 8.89 11.41 -6.70
N TRP A 172 8.12 10.34 -6.77
CA TRP A 172 8.31 9.26 -7.73
C TRP A 172 7.35 9.40 -8.91
N SER A 173 7.88 9.80 -10.07
CA SER A 173 7.11 9.90 -11.31
C SER A 173 7.06 8.54 -12.01
N ILE A 174 6.11 7.69 -11.62
CA ILE A 174 5.94 6.34 -12.14
C ILE A 174 4.60 6.24 -12.88
N PRO A 175 4.58 5.88 -14.18
CA PRO A 175 3.34 5.66 -14.90
C PRO A 175 2.47 4.56 -14.25
N PRO A 176 1.16 4.78 -14.08
CA PRO A 176 0.28 3.72 -13.62
C PRO A 176 0.23 2.60 -14.65
N LYS A 177 0.13 1.36 -14.17
CA LYS A 177 -0.13 0.24 -15.07
C LYS A 177 -1.60 0.30 -15.48
N THR A 178 -1.87 0.35 -16.79
CA THR A 178 -3.21 0.13 -17.33
C THR A 178 -3.36 -1.36 -17.65
N ASP A 179 -4.10 -2.06 -16.84
CA ASP A 179 -4.49 -3.43 -17.11
C ASP A 179 -5.99 -3.45 -17.40
N ARG A 180 -6.41 -4.15 -18.46
CA ARG A 180 -7.83 -4.23 -18.84
C ARG A 180 -8.62 -5.12 -17.86
N GLU A 181 -7.94 -6.06 -17.21
CA GLU A 181 -8.53 -7.01 -16.28
C GLU A 181 -8.45 -6.56 -14.82
N HIS A 182 -7.57 -5.58 -14.51
CA HIS A 182 -7.31 -5.13 -13.14
C HIS A 182 -7.28 -3.62 -13.04
N SER A 183 -8.34 -3.08 -12.50
CA SER A 183 -8.54 -1.62 -12.45
C SER A 183 -7.77 -0.88 -11.35
N ALA A 184 -7.01 -1.56 -10.48
CA ALA A 184 -6.38 -0.96 -9.30
C ALA A 184 -4.99 -1.52 -8.97
N VAL A 185 -4.20 -1.88 -10.00
CA VAL A 185 -2.85 -2.42 -9.80
C VAL A 185 -1.84 -1.29 -9.77
N PHE A 186 -1.04 -1.19 -8.71
CA PHE A 186 0.13 -0.31 -8.75
C PHE A 186 1.24 -0.92 -9.64
N PRO A 187 2.08 -0.07 -10.28
CA PRO A 187 3.12 -0.55 -11.19
C PRO A 187 4.19 -1.35 -10.44
N LEU A 188 4.76 -2.35 -11.10
CA LEU A 188 5.79 -3.22 -10.52
C LEU A 188 7.03 -2.45 -10.01
N ALA A 189 7.33 -1.32 -10.61
CA ALA A 189 8.43 -0.46 -10.19
C ALA A 189 8.27 0.04 -8.74
N LEU A 190 7.03 0.27 -8.29
CA LEU A 190 6.77 0.81 -6.96
C LEU A 190 7.22 -0.14 -5.85
N PRO A 191 6.74 -1.41 -5.75
CA PRO A 191 7.22 -2.32 -4.72
C PRO A 191 8.68 -2.71 -4.92
N LYS A 192 9.21 -2.76 -6.15
CA LYS A 192 10.64 -2.99 -6.38
C LYS A 192 11.51 -1.91 -5.74
N ASN A 193 11.15 -0.65 -5.93
CA ASN A 193 11.89 0.47 -5.35
C ASN A 193 11.82 0.46 -3.82
N LEU A 194 10.64 0.22 -3.24
CA LEU A 194 10.48 0.11 -1.79
C LEU A 194 11.31 -1.05 -1.21
N MET A 195 11.33 -2.22 -1.89
CA MET A 195 12.14 -3.35 -1.45
C MET A 195 13.63 -3.07 -1.52
N ASN A 196 14.11 -2.37 -2.56
CA ASN A 196 15.52 -2.00 -2.68
C ASN A 196 15.95 -1.02 -1.58
N LEU A 197 15.04 -0.14 -1.14
CA LEU A 197 15.30 0.84 -0.08
C LEU A 197 15.21 0.23 1.33
N TYR A 198 14.29 -0.71 1.57
CA TYR A 198 13.87 -1.11 2.92
C TYR A 198 13.99 -2.61 3.21
N SER A 199 14.57 -3.42 2.31
CA SER A 199 14.80 -4.86 2.53
C SER A 199 16.03 -5.39 1.85
N TRP A 200 16.45 -6.61 2.25
CA TRP A 200 17.54 -7.37 1.63
C TRP A 200 17.04 -8.65 0.96
N PRO A 201 17.88 -9.26 0.11
CA PRO A 201 17.62 -10.62 -0.37
C PRO A 201 17.36 -11.57 0.81
N ASN A 202 16.40 -12.48 0.64
CA ASN A 202 15.88 -13.43 1.62
C ASN A 202 15.04 -12.86 2.75
N ASP A 203 14.87 -11.53 2.86
CA ASP A 203 13.90 -10.93 3.78
C ASP A 203 12.47 -11.40 3.46
N ILE A 204 11.62 -11.48 4.48
CA ILE A 204 10.20 -11.80 4.35
C ILE A 204 9.40 -10.51 4.17
N VAL A 205 8.76 -10.38 3.02
CA VAL A 205 7.87 -9.26 2.68
C VAL A 205 6.42 -9.70 2.81
N LEU A 206 5.61 -8.92 3.52
CA LEU A 206 4.16 -9.13 3.65
C LEU A 206 3.39 -8.10 2.83
N ASP A 207 2.38 -8.57 2.08
CA ASP A 207 1.31 -7.74 1.54
C ASP A 207 -0.05 -8.31 1.99
N CYS A 208 -0.68 -7.65 2.95
CA CYS A 208 -1.95 -8.10 3.51
C CYS A 208 -3.18 -7.78 2.65
N PHE A 209 -2.99 -7.10 1.51
CA PHE A 209 -4.00 -6.84 0.49
C PHE A 209 -3.39 -7.04 -0.91
N MET A 210 -2.85 -8.25 -1.16
CA MET A 210 -1.97 -8.47 -2.31
C MET A 210 -2.65 -8.31 -3.68
N GLY A 211 -3.97 -8.34 -3.74
CA GLY A 211 -4.72 -8.23 -5.00
C GLY A 211 -4.21 -9.25 -6.03
N SER A 212 -3.83 -8.76 -7.21
CA SER A 212 -3.28 -9.58 -8.28
C SER A 212 -1.79 -9.94 -8.12
N GLY A 213 -1.19 -9.75 -6.94
CA GLY A 213 0.13 -10.26 -6.57
C GLY A 213 1.34 -9.46 -7.08
N THR A 214 1.21 -8.17 -7.36
CA THR A 214 2.33 -7.36 -7.89
C THR A 214 3.52 -7.31 -6.92
N THR A 215 3.26 -7.24 -5.61
CA THR A 215 4.30 -7.30 -4.57
C THR A 215 5.01 -8.65 -4.59
N GLY A 216 4.28 -9.75 -4.75
CA GLY A 216 4.86 -11.10 -4.85
C GLY A 216 5.74 -11.30 -6.09
N VAL A 217 5.32 -10.75 -7.23
CA VAL A 217 6.14 -10.69 -8.46
C VAL A 217 7.45 -9.92 -8.21
N ALA A 218 7.38 -8.80 -7.52
CA ALA A 218 8.57 -8.02 -7.16
C ALA A 218 9.50 -8.81 -6.22
N CYS A 219 8.95 -9.54 -5.24
CA CYS A 219 9.71 -10.38 -4.33
C CYS A 219 10.51 -11.46 -5.07
N LYS A 220 9.88 -12.18 -6.01
CA LYS A 220 10.60 -13.19 -6.83
C LYS A 220 11.72 -12.55 -7.64
N ASN A 221 11.45 -11.44 -8.31
CA ASN A 221 12.47 -10.74 -9.11
C ASN A 221 13.67 -10.27 -8.31
N LEU A 222 13.51 -10.01 -7.02
CA LEU A 222 14.53 -9.45 -6.15
C LEU A 222 15.04 -10.45 -5.09
N ASN A 223 14.70 -11.73 -5.22
CA ASN A 223 15.08 -12.78 -4.27
C ASN A 223 14.62 -12.50 -2.82
N ARG A 224 13.40 -12.00 -2.63
CA ARG A 224 12.75 -11.88 -1.32
C ARG A 224 11.75 -13.01 -1.12
N ASN A 225 11.55 -13.41 0.14
CA ASN A 225 10.46 -14.28 0.53
C ASN A 225 9.16 -13.44 0.57
N PHE A 226 8.02 -14.07 0.31
CA PHE A 226 6.75 -13.36 0.24
C PHE A 226 5.66 -14.07 1.01
N ILE A 227 4.89 -13.30 1.76
CA ILE A 227 3.60 -13.68 2.32
C ILE A 227 2.56 -12.74 1.72
N GLY A 228 1.56 -13.28 1.02
CA GLY A 228 0.49 -12.49 0.41
C GLY A 228 -0.87 -12.96 0.88
N ILE A 229 -1.74 -12.02 1.27
CA ILE A 229 -3.10 -12.32 1.70
C ILE A 229 -4.07 -11.64 0.74
N GLU A 230 -5.05 -12.40 0.25
CA GLU A 230 -6.13 -11.90 -0.60
C GLU A 230 -7.44 -12.60 -0.25
N LYS A 231 -8.50 -11.84 -0.15
CA LYS A 231 -9.82 -12.35 0.23
C LYS A 231 -10.66 -12.75 -0.99
N ASP A 232 -10.46 -12.10 -2.13
CA ASP A 232 -11.16 -12.41 -3.39
C ASP A 232 -10.49 -13.58 -4.09
N GLU A 233 -11.25 -14.66 -4.33
CA GLU A 233 -10.74 -15.90 -4.95
C GLU A 233 -10.22 -15.66 -6.37
N THR A 234 -10.84 -14.75 -7.12
CA THR A 234 -10.44 -14.43 -8.49
C THR A 234 -9.09 -13.74 -8.51
N TYR A 235 -8.91 -12.69 -7.68
CA TYR A 235 -7.63 -12.02 -7.54
C TYR A 235 -6.56 -12.93 -6.95
N PHE A 236 -6.91 -13.79 -6.00
CA PHE A 236 -5.99 -14.76 -5.42
C PHE A 236 -5.44 -15.71 -6.50
N LYS A 237 -6.31 -16.29 -7.34
CA LYS A 237 -5.89 -17.17 -8.44
C LYS A 237 -4.99 -16.45 -9.43
N ILE A 238 -5.34 -15.25 -9.81
CA ILE A 238 -4.50 -14.42 -10.69
C ILE A 238 -3.12 -14.17 -10.08
N ALA A 239 -3.06 -13.88 -8.77
CA ALA A 239 -1.80 -13.70 -8.07
C ALA A 239 -0.95 -14.97 -8.09
N GLN A 240 -1.56 -16.15 -7.85
CA GLN A 240 -0.88 -17.44 -7.93
C GLN A 240 -0.26 -17.66 -9.31
N ASP A 241 -1.05 -17.51 -10.38
CA ASP A 241 -0.60 -17.73 -11.75
C ASP A 241 0.53 -16.76 -12.13
N ARG A 242 0.39 -15.48 -11.81
CA ARG A 242 1.39 -14.45 -12.10
C ARG A 242 2.70 -14.66 -11.35
N ILE A 243 2.64 -15.06 -10.10
CA ILE A 243 3.84 -15.30 -9.28
C ILE A 243 4.50 -16.62 -9.70
N ALA A 244 3.74 -17.63 -10.08
CA ALA A 244 4.27 -18.90 -10.56
C ALA A 244 5.00 -18.77 -11.90
N ALA A 245 4.56 -17.87 -12.78
CA ALA A 245 5.11 -17.67 -14.12
C ALA A 245 6.52 -17.03 -14.16
N ILE A 246 7.07 -16.60 -13.02
CA ILE A 246 8.42 -16.04 -12.88
C ILE A 246 9.35 -17.09 -12.27
#